data_badda272de07296a6c21d8e48ac8cae7
#
_entry.id   badda272de07296a6c21d8e48ac8cae7
#
_cell.length_a   1.000
_cell.length_b   1.000
_cell.length_c   1.000
_cell.angle_alpha   90.00
_cell.angle_beta   90.00
_cell.angle_gamma   90.00
#
_symmetry.space_group_name_H-M   'P 1'
#
loop_
_entity.id
_entity.type
_entity.pdbx_description
1 polymer ?
#
loop_
_entity_poly.entity_id
_entity_poly.type
_entity_poly.pdbx_seq_one_letter_code
_entity_poly.pdbx_strand_id
1 'polypeptide(L)'
;MKIAVMIMAAGESRRFGECKLLTAVSQTENLLSRSIQQTSQSEVGPVFVITGRWHQEIKLAQQQGQVPIVPLIYCPQWSQGLGASIAYGVRQLAPDFDAVLITLADQVALQSENFQRVVEAASSQHIVCAYYNQRRGVPALFPASCFSQLTMLNGEHGARSLLRGDTTLVREISLPNAALDIDTPEMLMRWRYEFAK
;
A
#
# COMPACT_ATOMS: atom_id res chain seq x y z
N MET A 1 12.53 -2.12 -16.13
CA MET A 1 12.57 -1.66 -14.72
C MET A 1 11.90 -2.74 -13.88
N LYS A 2 12.63 -3.31 -12.93
CA LYS A 2 12.12 -4.37 -12.03
C LYS A 2 11.44 -3.70 -10.84
N ILE A 3 10.12 -3.83 -10.72
CA ILE A 3 9.30 -3.13 -9.73
C ILE A 3 8.85 -4.12 -8.65
N ALA A 4 8.99 -3.77 -7.36
CA ALA A 4 8.30 -4.45 -6.26
C ALA A 4 7.03 -3.69 -5.88
N VAL A 5 5.91 -4.41 -5.71
CA VAL A 5 4.69 -3.85 -5.12
C VAL A 5 4.73 -4.04 -3.61
N MET A 6 4.66 -2.95 -2.86
CA MET A 6 4.76 -2.92 -1.41
C MET A 6 3.44 -2.46 -0.80
N ILE A 7 2.65 -3.42 -0.27
CA ILE A 7 1.38 -3.15 0.42
C ILE A 7 1.68 -2.87 1.89
N MET A 8 1.35 -1.67 2.36
CA MET A 8 1.54 -1.29 3.74
C MET A 8 0.38 -1.82 4.60
N ALA A 9 0.70 -2.72 5.52
CA ALA A 9 -0.23 -3.43 6.42
C ALA A 9 0.27 -3.48 7.87
N ALA A 10 1.16 -2.55 8.27
CA ALA A 10 1.83 -2.59 9.58
C ALA A 10 1.04 -1.89 10.70
N GLY A 11 -0.03 -1.17 10.37
CA GLY A 11 -0.79 -0.33 11.28
C GLY A 11 -1.52 -1.08 12.39
N GLU A 12 -1.85 -0.36 13.48
CA GLU A 12 -2.43 -0.91 14.71
C GLU A 12 -3.96 -1.08 14.66
N SER A 13 -4.65 -0.43 13.70
CA SER A 13 -6.13 -0.47 13.57
C SER A 13 -6.88 0.00 14.83
N ARG A 14 -6.38 1.03 15.52
CA ARG A 14 -6.89 1.47 16.85
C ARG A 14 -8.39 1.70 16.90
N ARG A 15 -8.99 2.27 15.84
CA ARG A 15 -10.43 2.56 15.77
C ARG A 15 -11.31 1.33 15.59
N PHE A 16 -10.73 0.23 15.12
CA PHE A 16 -11.43 -1.05 14.94
C PHE A 16 -11.35 -1.95 16.17
N GLY A 17 -10.34 -1.77 17.05
CA GLY A 17 -10.10 -2.65 18.21
C GLY A 17 -9.60 -4.06 17.83
N GLU A 18 -9.57 -4.37 16.54
CA GLU A 18 -9.13 -5.64 15.94
C GLU A 18 -8.35 -5.39 14.64
N CYS A 19 -7.85 -6.44 13.98
CA CYS A 19 -7.17 -6.32 12.70
C CYS A 19 -8.16 -5.92 11.59
N LYS A 20 -8.31 -4.60 11.31
CA LYS A 20 -9.23 -4.11 10.26
C LYS A 20 -8.97 -4.76 8.90
N LEU A 21 -7.71 -5.14 8.61
CA LEU A 21 -7.32 -5.69 7.31
C LEU A 21 -7.89 -7.09 7.06
N LEU A 22 -8.25 -7.82 8.12
CA LEU A 22 -8.92 -9.12 8.03
C LEU A 22 -10.44 -9.01 8.07
N THR A 23 -10.98 -7.80 8.18
CA THR A 23 -12.42 -7.58 8.18
C THR A 23 -12.99 -7.74 6.76
N ALA A 24 -14.07 -8.54 6.62
CA ALA A 24 -14.71 -8.81 5.34
C ALA A 24 -15.21 -7.53 4.68
N VAL A 25 -14.95 -7.33 3.40
CA VAL A 25 -15.47 -6.24 2.55
C VAL A 25 -16.54 -6.72 1.58
N SER A 26 -16.59 -8.02 1.34
CA SER A 26 -17.61 -8.73 0.56
C SER A 26 -17.85 -10.12 1.16
N GLN A 27 -18.64 -10.96 0.49
CA GLN A 27 -18.85 -12.35 0.92
C GLN A 27 -17.58 -13.21 0.83
N THR A 28 -16.64 -12.85 -0.04
CA THR A 28 -15.46 -13.67 -0.38
C THR A 28 -14.14 -13.00 -0.05
N GLU A 29 -14.12 -11.70 0.26
CA GLU A 29 -12.88 -10.92 0.43
C GLU A 29 -12.87 -10.17 1.76
N ASN A 30 -11.68 -10.08 2.38
CA ASN A 30 -11.34 -9.07 3.38
C ASN A 30 -10.51 -7.95 2.75
N LEU A 31 -10.26 -6.85 3.49
CA LEU A 31 -9.51 -5.68 2.97
C LEU A 31 -8.15 -6.08 2.41
N LEU A 32 -7.39 -6.92 3.12
CA LEU A 32 -6.05 -7.32 2.68
C LEU A 32 -6.10 -8.26 1.49
N SER A 33 -7.00 -9.25 1.48
CA SER A 33 -7.12 -10.19 0.35
C SER A 33 -7.48 -9.45 -0.93
N ARG A 34 -8.41 -8.48 -0.85
CA ARG A 34 -8.77 -7.61 -1.98
C ARG A 34 -7.58 -6.79 -2.47
N SER A 35 -6.84 -6.12 -1.56
CA SER A 35 -5.65 -5.34 -1.93
C SER A 35 -4.58 -6.21 -2.63
N ILE A 36 -4.31 -7.41 -2.10
CA ILE A 36 -3.38 -8.36 -2.72
C ILE A 36 -3.87 -8.82 -4.09
N GLN A 37 -5.15 -9.15 -4.23
CA GLN A 37 -5.72 -9.59 -5.52
C GLN A 37 -5.60 -8.49 -6.58
N GLN A 38 -6.01 -7.26 -6.28
CA GLN A 38 -5.96 -6.16 -7.23
C GLN A 38 -4.54 -5.81 -7.66
N THR A 39 -3.58 -5.83 -6.71
CA THR A 39 -2.17 -5.61 -7.03
C THR A 39 -1.57 -6.76 -7.83
N SER A 40 -1.91 -8.01 -7.52
CA SER A 40 -1.43 -9.17 -8.26
C SER A 40 -1.99 -9.23 -9.67
N GLN A 41 -3.29 -8.95 -9.86
CA GLN A 41 -3.95 -8.90 -11.17
C GLN A 41 -3.41 -7.79 -12.07
N SER A 42 -2.82 -6.74 -11.49
CA SER A 42 -2.18 -5.68 -12.28
C SER A 42 -0.92 -6.13 -13.02
N GLU A 43 -0.29 -7.22 -12.59
CA GLU A 43 0.94 -7.80 -13.17
C GLU A 43 2.13 -6.85 -13.25
N VAL A 44 2.12 -5.75 -12.48
CA VAL A 44 3.18 -4.72 -12.52
C VAL A 44 4.46 -5.15 -11.81
N GLY A 45 4.41 -6.18 -10.98
CA GLY A 45 5.55 -6.77 -10.31
C GLY A 45 5.17 -7.67 -9.12
N PRO A 46 6.12 -8.38 -8.50
CA PRO A 46 5.86 -9.21 -7.34
C PRO A 46 5.34 -8.39 -6.15
N VAL A 47 4.37 -8.95 -5.44
CA VAL A 47 3.69 -8.31 -4.31
C VAL A 47 4.32 -8.74 -3.00
N PHE A 48 4.62 -7.77 -2.13
CA PHE A 48 5.11 -7.94 -0.76
C PHE A 48 4.20 -7.19 0.21
N VAL A 49 3.87 -7.79 1.35
CA VAL A 49 3.07 -7.16 2.40
C VAL A 49 3.96 -6.80 3.58
N ILE A 50 4.05 -5.51 3.90
CA ILE A 50 4.79 -5.03 5.06
C ILE A 50 3.87 -5.06 6.26
N THR A 51 4.13 -5.97 7.18
CA THR A 51 3.31 -6.24 8.37
C THR A 51 3.94 -5.69 9.65
N GLY A 52 3.12 -5.49 10.67
CA GLY A 52 3.54 -4.99 11.98
C GLY A 52 2.74 -5.61 13.11
N ARG A 53 1.86 -4.83 13.75
CA ARG A 53 1.04 -5.22 14.90
C ARG A 53 0.34 -6.56 14.73
N TRP A 54 -0.21 -6.82 13.55
CA TRP A 54 -1.07 -7.96 13.25
C TRP A 54 -0.39 -9.04 12.39
N HIS A 55 0.95 -9.12 12.46
CA HIS A 55 1.72 -10.06 11.64
C HIS A 55 1.29 -11.52 11.80
N GLN A 56 1.09 -11.98 13.04
CA GLN A 56 0.76 -13.37 13.32
C GLN A 56 -0.67 -13.71 12.83
N GLU A 57 -1.61 -12.81 13.04
CA GLU A 57 -2.99 -12.95 12.59
C GLU A 57 -3.08 -12.99 11.06
N ILE A 58 -2.34 -12.14 10.36
CA ILE A 58 -2.26 -12.14 8.89
C ILE A 58 -1.62 -13.44 8.38
N LYS A 59 -0.54 -13.88 9.02
CA LYS A 59 0.12 -15.16 8.67
C LYS A 59 -0.82 -16.35 8.86
N LEU A 60 -1.58 -16.38 9.95
CA LEU A 60 -2.59 -17.41 10.20
C LEU A 60 -3.71 -17.37 9.13
N ALA A 61 -4.18 -16.17 8.78
CA ALA A 61 -5.19 -15.98 7.74
C ALA A 61 -4.71 -16.48 6.36
N GLN A 62 -3.42 -16.33 6.03
CA GLN A 62 -2.84 -16.96 4.83
C GLN A 62 -2.87 -18.49 4.91
N GLN A 63 -2.49 -19.07 6.05
CA GLN A 63 -2.51 -20.53 6.26
C GLN A 63 -3.92 -21.11 6.15
N GLN A 64 -4.93 -20.33 6.53
CA GLN A 64 -6.36 -20.70 6.46
C GLN A 64 -6.99 -20.41 5.09
N GLY A 65 -6.25 -19.88 4.13
CA GLY A 65 -6.76 -19.53 2.79
C GLY A 65 -7.65 -18.27 2.75
N GLN A 66 -7.70 -17.48 3.84
CA GLN A 66 -8.49 -16.25 3.92
C GLN A 66 -7.78 -15.05 3.28
N VAL A 67 -6.47 -15.14 3.12
CA VAL A 67 -5.60 -14.15 2.46
C VAL A 67 -4.71 -14.87 1.47
N PRO A 68 -4.53 -14.37 0.24
CA PRO A 68 -3.62 -14.97 -0.75
C PRO A 68 -2.19 -15.09 -0.22
N ILE A 69 -1.50 -16.17 -0.59
CA ILE A 69 -0.11 -16.41 -0.18
C ILE A 69 0.82 -15.50 -0.98
N VAL A 70 1.38 -14.50 -0.31
CA VAL A 70 2.44 -13.62 -0.80
C VAL A 70 3.48 -13.43 0.31
N PRO A 71 4.73 -13.05 0.00
CA PRO A 71 5.73 -12.77 1.02
C PRO A 71 5.28 -11.72 2.03
N LEU A 72 5.36 -12.04 3.32
CA LEU A 72 5.15 -11.13 4.44
C LEU A 72 6.49 -10.66 4.99
N ILE A 73 6.72 -9.36 5.03
CA ILE A 73 7.91 -8.74 5.62
C ILE A 73 7.49 -8.11 6.95
N TYR A 74 7.88 -8.73 8.05
CA TYR A 74 7.62 -8.19 9.39
C TYR A 74 8.54 -7.01 9.70
N CYS A 75 7.97 -5.86 10.01
CA CYS A 75 8.70 -4.67 10.46
C CYS A 75 8.71 -4.59 11.99
N PRO A 76 9.84 -4.84 12.67
CA PRO A 76 9.91 -4.76 14.14
C PRO A 76 9.65 -3.34 14.68
N GLN A 77 9.95 -2.31 13.87
CA GLN A 77 9.78 -0.90 14.22
C GLN A 77 8.41 -0.32 13.84
N TRP A 78 7.40 -1.15 13.56
CA TRP A 78 6.07 -0.69 13.11
C TRP A 78 5.43 0.36 14.03
N SER A 79 5.68 0.28 15.34
CA SER A 79 5.15 1.22 16.34
C SER A 79 5.75 2.63 16.24
N GLN A 80 6.84 2.80 15.50
CA GLN A 80 7.44 4.11 15.21
C GLN A 80 6.73 4.85 14.07
N GLY A 81 5.69 4.25 13.48
CA GLY A 81 4.84 4.85 12.47
C GLY A 81 5.07 4.35 11.05
N LEU A 82 4.27 4.91 10.13
CA LEU A 82 4.24 4.51 8.72
C LEU A 82 5.60 4.71 8.04
N GLY A 83 6.31 5.80 8.35
CA GLY A 83 7.62 6.08 7.77
C GLY A 83 8.66 5.00 8.10
N ALA A 84 8.71 4.54 9.35
CA ALA A 84 9.61 3.46 9.77
C ALA A 84 9.29 2.15 9.04
N SER A 85 8.01 1.84 8.85
CA SER A 85 7.57 0.64 8.12
C SER A 85 7.93 0.71 6.63
N ILE A 86 7.79 1.87 5.98
CA ILE A 86 8.22 2.09 4.60
C ILE A 86 9.75 1.92 4.50
N ALA A 87 10.51 2.60 5.38
CA ALA A 87 11.96 2.54 5.39
C ALA A 87 12.47 1.11 5.54
N TYR A 88 11.85 0.33 6.43
CA TYR A 88 12.18 -1.06 6.64
C TYR A 88 11.91 -1.89 5.38
N GLY A 89 10.73 -1.80 4.80
CA GLY A 89 10.36 -2.53 3.58
C GLY A 89 11.28 -2.20 2.40
N VAL A 90 11.60 -0.93 2.19
CA VAL A 90 12.51 -0.50 1.12
C VAL A 90 13.92 -1.07 1.33
N ARG A 91 14.46 -1.09 2.56
CA ARG A 91 15.78 -1.71 2.82
C ARG A 91 15.83 -3.19 2.45
N GLN A 92 14.71 -3.92 2.64
CA GLN A 92 14.63 -5.33 2.28
C GLN A 92 14.55 -5.55 0.77
N LEU A 93 13.93 -4.65 0.03
CA LEU A 93 13.64 -4.81 -1.41
C LEU A 93 14.66 -4.10 -2.33
N ALA A 94 15.30 -3.04 -1.86
CA ALA A 94 16.23 -2.23 -2.65
C ALA A 94 17.36 -3.02 -3.36
N PRO A 95 17.94 -4.11 -2.81
CA PRO A 95 18.99 -4.85 -3.50
C PRO A 95 18.54 -5.53 -4.79
N ASP A 96 17.25 -5.86 -4.91
CA ASP A 96 16.72 -6.72 -5.98
C ASP A 96 15.83 -5.97 -6.98
N PHE A 97 15.49 -4.70 -6.72
CA PHE A 97 14.49 -3.95 -7.50
C PHE A 97 14.97 -2.54 -7.86
N ASP A 98 14.54 -2.08 -9.06
CA ASP A 98 14.84 -0.74 -9.59
C ASP A 98 13.84 0.33 -9.11
N ALA A 99 12.68 -0.11 -8.63
CA ALA A 99 11.62 0.77 -8.10
C ALA A 99 10.71 0.03 -7.12
N VAL A 100 10.05 0.80 -6.23
CA VAL A 100 8.99 0.30 -5.35
C VAL A 100 7.68 1.03 -5.61
N LEU A 101 6.59 0.29 -5.82
CA LEU A 101 5.23 0.80 -5.85
C LEU A 101 4.61 0.64 -4.46
N ILE A 102 4.40 1.74 -3.76
CA ILE A 102 3.84 1.75 -2.40
C ILE A 102 2.34 2.00 -2.48
N THR A 103 1.54 1.15 -1.83
CA THR A 103 0.10 1.29 -1.66
C THR A 103 -0.32 0.95 -0.23
N LEU A 104 -1.52 1.37 0.19
CA LEU A 104 -2.09 1.03 1.49
C LEU A 104 -3.11 -0.10 1.34
N ALA A 105 -3.11 -1.02 2.30
CA ALA A 105 -4.02 -2.17 2.29
C ALA A 105 -5.50 -1.81 2.49
N ASP A 106 -5.82 -0.59 2.92
CA ASP A 106 -7.16 -0.11 3.24
C ASP A 106 -7.80 0.77 2.15
N GLN A 107 -7.11 1.03 1.03
CA GLN A 107 -7.65 1.74 -0.14
C GLN A 107 -8.55 0.80 -0.96
N VAL A 108 -9.75 0.53 -0.45
CA VAL A 108 -10.66 -0.54 -0.89
C VAL A 108 -11.17 -0.41 -2.33
N ALA A 109 -11.23 0.81 -2.87
CA ALA A 109 -11.77 1.08 -4.20
C ALA A 109 -10.73 1.01 -5.34
N LEU A 110 -9.45 0.75 -5.02
CA LEU A 110 -8.43 0.56 -6.04
C LEU A 110 -8.65 -0.75 -6.80
N GLN A 111 -8.40 -0.70 -8.11
CA GLN A 111 -8.50 -1.81 -9.06
C GLN A 111 -7.13 -2.01 -9.74
N SER A 112 -6.93 -3.16 -10.37
CA SER A 112 -5.71 -3.52 -11.10
C SER A 112 -5.25 -2.44 -12.08
N GLU A 113 -6.17 -1.86 -12.83
CA GLU A 113 -5.90 -0.81 -13.83
C GLU A 113 -5.32 0.47 -13.21
N ASN A 114 -5.65 0.76 -11.93
CA ASN A 114 -5.09 1.92 -11.25
C ASN A 114 -3.58 1.78 -11.03
N PHE A 115 -3.11 0.58 -10.71
CA PHE A 115 -1.68 0.29 -10.54
C PHE A 115 -0.97 0.29 -11.91
N GLN A 116 -1.57 -0.28 -12.95
CA GLN A 116 -1.05 -0.26 -14.32
C GLN A 116 -0.82 1.17 -14.79
N ARG A 117 -1.81 2.07 -14.64
CA ARG A 117 -1.70 3.48 -15.01
C ARG A 117 -0.56 4.21 -14.32
N VAL A 118 -0.28 3.89 -13.05
CA VAL A 118 0.87 4.45 -12.32
C VAL A 118 2.18 3.96 -12.92
N VAL A 119 2.27 2.67 -13.26
CA VAL A 119 3.48 2.07 -13.81
C VAL A 119 3.71 2.45 -15.27
N GLU A 120 2.69 2.63 -16.09
CA GLU A 120 2.79 3.12 -17.47
C GLU A 120 3.48 4.49 -17.56
N ALA A 121 3.31 5.34 -16.55
CA ALA A 121 3.97 6.64 -16.46
C ALA A 121 5.38 6.59 -15.83
N ALA A 122 5.87 5.38 -15.50
CA ALA A 122 7.14 5.17 -14.78
C ALA A 122 8.35 5.72 -15.54
N SER A 123 9.30 6.22 -14.78
CA SER A 123 10.63 6.58 -15.28
C SER A 123 11.68 6.36 -14.18
N SER A 124 12.95 6.29 -14.55
CA SER A 124 14.05 6.18 -13.59
C SER A 124 14.34 7.46 -12.79
N GLN A 125 13.72 8.58 -13.16
CA GLN A 125 14.01 9.91 -12.61
C GLN A 125 12.84 10.53 -11.83
N HIS A 126 11.59 10.08 -12.09
CA HIS A 126 10.41 10.71 -11.52
C HIS A 126 9.66 9.77 -10.59
N ILE A 127 9.20 10.31 -9.48
CA ILE A 127 8.15 9.69 -8.68
C ILE A 127 6.84 9.80 -9.46
N VAL A 128 6.06 8.73 -9.55
CA VAL A 128 4.72 8.75 -10.11
C VAL A 128 3.72 8.47 -9.00
N CYS A 129 2.74 9.34 -8.77
CA CYS A 129 1.82 9.20 -7.66
C CYS A 129 0.36 9.43 -8.04
N ALA A 130 -0.54 8.84 -7.26
CA ALA A 130 -1.96 9.15 -7.33
C ALA A 130 -2.21 10.61 -6.96
N TYR A 131 -3.15 11.25 -7.69
CA TYR A 131 -3.69 12.57 -7.38
C TYR A 131 -5.20 12.48 -7.19
N TYR A 132 -5.66 12.84 -6.00
CA TYR A 132 -7.05 12.82 -5.59
C TYR A 132 -7.31 13.82 -4.47
N ASN A 133 -8.52 14.35 -4.36
CA ASN A 133 -8.89 15.34 -3.35
C ASN A 133 -7.87 16.50 -3.27
N GLN A 134 -7.40 16.97 -4.44
CA GLN A 134 -6.42 18.06 -4.60
C GLN A 134 -5.08 17.80 -3.87
N ARG A 135 -4.70 16.55 -3.69
CA ARG A 135 -3.43 16.17 -3.04
C ARG A 135 -2.78 14.97 -3.71
N ARG A 136 -1.46 14.89 -3.61
CA ARG A 136 -0.65 13.74 -3.97
C ARG A 136 -0.73 12.68 -2.88
N GLY A 137 -0.81 11.41 -3.28
CA GLY A 137 -0.90 10.28 -2.37
C GLY A 137 -0.46 8.98 -3.01
N VAL A 138 -0.72 7.89 -2.30
CA VAL A 138 -0.50 6.53 -2.80
C VAL A 138 -1.78 6.02 -3.51
N PRO A 139 -1.65 5.06 -4.47
CA PRO A 139 -0.42 4.38 -4.86
C PRO A 139 0.61 5.31 -5.48
N ALA A 140 1.89 5.07 -5.16
CA ALA A 140 2.99 5.86 -5.67
C ALA A 140 4.21 4.99 -5.98
N LEU A 141 4.78 5.18 -7.17
CA LEU A 141 5.99 4.52 -7.65
C LEU A 141 7.21 5.40 -7.39
N PHE A 142 8.15 4.86 -6.66
CA PHE A 142 9.42 5.51 -6.33
C PHE A 142 10.58 4.77 -7.03
N PRO A 143 11.34 5.44 -7.92
CA PRO A 143 12.53 4.85 -8.54
C PRO A 143 13.66 4.68 -7.53
N ALA A 144 14.67 3.86 -7.88
CA ALA A 144 15.82 3.58 -7.01
C ALA A 144 16.58 4.85 -6.56
N SER A 145 16.54 5.93 -7.34
CA SER A 145 17.09 7.24 -6.95
C SER A 145 16.47 7.83 -5.68
N CYS A 146 15.27 7.37 -5.30
CA CYS A 146 14.57 7.79 -4.08
C CYS A 146 14.84 6.86 -2.87
N PHE A 147 15.49 5.70 -3.06
CA PHE A 147 15.64 4.70 -2.01
C PHE A 147 16.41 5.23 -0.79
N SER A 148 17.45 6.02 -0.98
CA SER A 148 18.19 6.65 0.12
C SER A 148 17.27 7.51 0.99
N GLN A 149 16.40 8.31 0.39
CA GLN A 149 15.45 9.15 1.10
C GLN A 149 14.33 8.33 1.78
N LEU A 150 13.81 7.30 1.08
CA LEU A 150 12.80 6.39 1.66
C LEU A 150 13.33 5.61 2.86
N THR A 151 14.59 5.16 2.83
CA THR A 151 15.21 4.42 3.94
C THR A 151 15.51 5.28 5.17
N MET A 152 15.46 6.60 5.05
CA MET A 152 15.61 7.56 6.16
C MET A 152 14.27 7.98 6.78
N LEU A 153 13.14 7.55 6.23
CA LEU A 153 11.82 7.88 6.76
C LEU A 153 11.61 7.31 8.17
N ASN A 154 10.92 8.08 8.98
CA ASN A 154 10.46 7.68 10.32
C ASN A 154 9.12 8.38 10.65
N GLY A 155 8.52 8.04 11.79
CA GLY A 155 7.28 8.68 12.26
C GLY A 155 6.07 8.39 11.39
N GLU A 156 4.98 9.15 11.63
CA GLU A 156 3.64 8.87 11.08
C GLU A 156 3.43 9.38 9.65
N HIS A 157 4.26 10.30 9.17
CA HIS A 157 3.97 11.00 7.90
C HIS A 157 4.25 10.18 6.64
N GLY A 158 4.90 9.02 6.77
CA GLY A 158 5.23 8.17 5.63
C GLY A 158 6.03 8.91 4.55
N ALA A 159 5.78 8.60 3.27
CA ALA A 159 6.46 9.23 2.13
C ALA A 159 5.87 10.58 1.71
N ARG A 160 4.98 11.20 2.48
CA ARG A 160 4.30 12.47 2.12
C ARG A 160 5.28 13.61 1.84
N SER A 161 6.41 13.67 2.55
CA SER A 161 7.45 14.69 2.32
C SER A 161 8.04 14.61 0.93
N LEU A 162 8.30 13.39 0.43
CA LEU A 162 8.82 13.17 -0.92
C LEU A 162 7.77 13.53 -1.98
N LEU A 163 6.50 13.19 -1.74
CA LEU A 163 5.41 13.52 -2.67
C LEU A 163 5.11 15.03 -2.74
N ARG A 164 5.36 15.78 -1.66
CA ARG A 164 5.19 17.25 -1.59
C ARG A 164 6.40 18.03 -2.08
N GLY A 165 7.52 17.35 -2.33
CA GLY A 165 8.78 17.96 -2.77
C GLY A 165 8.69 18.63 -4.13
N ASP A 166 9.84 18.78 -4.79
CA ASP A 166 9.98 19.46 -6.08
C ASP A 166 8.99 18.87 -7.11
N THR A 167 8.10 19.74 -7.61
CA THR A 167 7.06 19.37 -8.57
C THR A 167 7.61 18.87 -9.90
N THR A 168 8.84 19.20 -10.24
CA THR A 168 9.51 18.76 -11.48
C THR A 168 9.88 17.28 -11.44
N LEU A 169 10.02 16.70 -10.23
CA LEU A 169 10.38 15.30 -10.02
C LEU A 169 9.18 14.40 -9.74
N VAL A 170 7.96 14.93 -9.70
CA VAL A 170 6.74 14.18 -9.38
C VAL A 170 5.72 14.31 -10.49
N ARG A 171 5.32 13.15 -11.06
CA ARG A 171 4.21 13.03 -12.02
C ARG A 171 2.93 12.60 -11.31
N GLU A 172 1.83 13.27 -11.61
CA GLU A 172 0.53 13.01 -11.01
C GLU A 172 -0.36 12.22 -11.96
N ILE A 173 -0.98 11.16 -11.46
CA ILE A 173 -2.01 10.39 -12.17
C ILE A 173 -3.33 10.59 -11.44
N SER A 174 -4.34 11.12 -12.12
CA SER A 174 -5.68 11.29 -11.54
C SER A 174 -6.28 9.91 -11.20
N LEU A 175 -6.41 9.60 -9.91
CA LEU A 175 -6.94 8.36 -9.37
C LEU A 175 -7.96 8.65 -8.25
N PRO A 176 -9.18 9.09 -8.57
CA PRO A 176 -10.19 9.43 -7.55
C PRO A 176 -10.53 8.25 -6.64
N ASN A 177 -10.43 7.00 -7.13
CA ASN A 177 -10.65 5.78 -6.33
C ASN A 177 -9.66 5.65 -5.16
N ALA A 178 -8.47 6.24 -5.25
CA ALA A 178 -7.48 6.22 -4.17
C ALA A 178 -7.89 7.08 -2.95
N ALA A 179 -8.98 7.85 -3.06
CA ALA A 179 -9.48 8.69 -1.98
C ALA A 179 -10.29 7.93 -0.91
N LEU A 180 -10.62 6.66 -1.17
CA LEU A 180 -11.52 5.88 -0.32
C LEU A 180 -10.73 4.88 0.51
N ASP A 181 -10.39 5.31 1.73
CA ASP A 181 -9.75 4.49 2.76
C ASP A 181 -10.80 3.99 3.75
N ILE A 182 -10.73 2.74 4.19
CA ILE A 182 -11.59 2.22 5.26
C ILE A 182 -10.91 2.44 6.62
N ASP A 183 -11.28 3.49 7.31
CA ASP A 183 -10.68 3.88 8.60
C ASP A 183 -11.55 3.61 9.82
N THR A 184 -12.86 3.41 9.62
CA THR A 184 -13.82 3.14 10.70
C THR A 184 -14.81 2.04 10.32
N PRO A 185 -15.43 1.36 11.31
CA PRO A 185 -16.49 0.37 11.07
C PRO A 185 -17.66 0.95 10.26
N GLU A 186 -18.01 2.22 10.45
CA GLU A 186 -19.11 2.89 9.73
C GLU A 186 -18.77 3.03 8.24
N MET A 187 -17.51 3.40 7.89
CA MET A 187 -17.06 3.46 6.49
C MET A 187 -17.12 2.09 5.84
N LEU A 188 -16.77 1.02 6.58
CA LEU A 188 -16.87 -0.34 6.11
C LEU A 188 -18.33 -0.76 5.85
N MET A 189 -19.25 -0.44 6.77
CA MET A 189 -20.69 -0.72 6.59
C MET A 189 -21.23 -0.01 5.36
N ARG A 190 -20.86 1.27 5.16
CA ARG A 190 -21.24 2.02 3.97
C ARG A 190 -20.71 1.40 2.69
N TRP A 191 -19.43 1.00 2.66
CA TRP A 191 -18.83 0.29 1.52
C TRP A 191 -19.61 -0.98 1.17
N ARG A 192 -19.90 -1.82 2.16
CA ARG A 192 -20.68 -3.06 1.97
C ARG A 192 -22.06 -2.78 1.40
N TYR A 193 -22.74 -1.76 1.90
CA TYR A 193 -24.08 -1.40 1.42
C TYR A 193 -24.07 -0.91 -0.04
N GLU A 194 -23.08 -0.15 -0.43
CA GLU A 194 -22.99 0.46 -1.77
C GLU A 194 -22.40 -0.51 -2.81
N PHE A 195 -21.45 -1.38 -2.45
CA PHE A 195 -20.62 -2.12 -3.41
C PHE A 195 -20.57 -3.64 -3.20
N ALA A 196 -20.95 -4.20 -2.06
CA ALA A 196 -20.89 -5.63 -1.78
C ALA A 196 -22.24 -6.34 -2.08
N LYS A 197 -22.79 -6.11 -3.27
CA LYS A 197 -23.98 -6.83 -3.76
C LYS A 197 -23.59 -8.12 -4.45
#